data_85e158ed7257e613911c6f6abb14e26f
#
_entry.id   85e158ed7257e613911c6f6abb14e26f
#
_cell.length_a   1.000
_cell.length_b   1.000
_cell.length_c   1.000
_cell.angle_alpha   90.00
_cell.angle_beta   90.00
_cell.angle_gamma   90.00
#
_symmetry.space_group_name_H-M   'P 1'
#
loop_
_entity.id
_entity.type
_entity.pdbx_description
1 polymer ?
#
loop_
_entity_poly.entity_id
_entity_poly.type
_entity_poly.pdbx_seq_one_letter_code
_entity_poly.pdbx_strand_id
1 'polypeptide(L)'
;MHYTKIFAFLALSLVFGFFGCAKEQKVEAPKQERVEKNLVPPKAEVTGKNFLVQLNDLKVSMTVDTASKEIVDTPSLRGNIKITNQTQGLLDIQAVTLEYLDEAGKPIAYTPEEKISKVSPFWKTLKPGEMTEGSLDTTIPKTAFKAKNLSKIQVDLVYVPSPLSRDTLTLAEKVE
;
A
#
# COMPACT_ATOMS: atom_id res chain seq x y z
N MET A 1 -0.77 -56.75 55.67
CA MET A 1 0.03 -55.58 56.06
C MET A 1 0.91 -54.99 54.89
N HIS A 2 0.44 -55.05 53.64
CA HIS A 2 1.23 -54.58 52.50
C HIS A 2 0.58 -53.38 51.73
N TYR A 3 -0.66 -53.06 52.06
CA TYR A 3 -1.36 -51.96 51.34
C TYR A 3 -1.10 -50.56 51.88
N THR A 4 -0.62 -50.43 53.11
CA THR A 4 -0.36 -49.14 53.74
C THR A 4 0.93 -48.43 53.20
N LYS A 5 1.87 -49.22 52.65
CA LYS A 5 3.13 -48.66 52.11
C LYS A 5 2.97 -48.11 50.68
N ILE A 6 1.97 -48.62 49.95
CA ILE A 6 1.73 -48.17 48.57
C ILE A 6 1.02 -46.77 48.51
N PHE A 7 0.13 -46.53 49.50
CA PHE A 7 -0.57 -45.29 49.64
C PHE A 7 0.33 -44.10 50.03
N ALA A 8 1.40 -44.35 50.79
CA ALA A 8 2.35 -43.31 51.20
C ALA A 8 3.21 -42.81 50.01
N PHE A 9 3.50 -43.68 49.05
CA PHE A 9 4.27 -43.30 47.85
C PHE A 9 3.43 -42.55 46.80
N LEU A 10 2.13 -42.83 46.72
CA LEU A 10 1.22 -42.17 45.79
C LEU A 10 0.84 -40.76 46.26
N ALA A 11 0.83 -40.51 47.58
CA ALA A 11 0.56 -39.20 48.15
C ALA A 11 1.77 -38.25 48.02
N LEU A 12 3.00 -38.78 47.96
CA LEU A 12 4.21 -37.96 47.86
C LEU A 12 4.49 -37.50 46.42
N SER A 13 4.02 -38.23 45.40
CA SER A 13 4.17 -37.86 44.01
C SER A 13 3.20 -36.76 43.53
N LEU A 14 2.11 -36.52 44.27
CA LEU A 14 1.11 -35.51 43.99
C LEU A 14 1.51 -34.07 44.45
N VAL A 15 2.49 -33.98 45.37
CA VAL A 15 2.91 -32.67 45.93
C VAL A 15 3.98 -32.00 45.10
N PHE A 16 4.70 -32.70 44.23
CA PHE A 16 5.71 -32.11 43.37
C PHE A 16 5.20 -31.59 42.03
N GLY A 17 3.92 -31.83 41.70
CA GLY A 17 3.33 -31.41 40.41
C GLY A 17 2.83 -29.99 40.33
N PHE A 18 2.79 -29.22 41.42
CA PHE A 18 2.16 -27.90 41.46
C PHE A 18 3.12 -26.69 41.53
N PHE A 19 4.43 -26.89 41.47
CA PHE A 19 5.39 -25.79 41.46
C PHE A 19 6.01 -25.49 40.09
N GLY A 20 5.34 -25.93 39.03
CA GLY A 20 5.61 -25.42 37.69
C GLY A 20 4.91 -24.07 37.47
N CYS A 21 5.35 -23.01 38.15
CA CYS A 21 5.07 -21.65 37.68
C CYS A 21 5.72 -21.46 36.30
N ALA A 22 5.03 -21.85 35.24
CA ALA A 22 5.27 -21.29 33.95
C ALA A 22 5.03 -19.79 34.11
N LYS A 23 6.10 -19.01 34.24
CA LYS A 23 6.05 -17.58 33.96
C LYS A 23 5.54 -17.49 32.52
N GLU A 24 4.23 -17.22 32.35
CA GLU A 24 3.73 -16.70 31.11
C GLU A 24 4.57 -15.43 30.84
N GLN A 25 5.58 -15.56 30.00
CA GLN A 25 6.16 -14.41 29.35
C GLN A 25 5.01 -13.78 28.59
N LYS A 26 4.41 -12.73 29.17
CA LYS A 26 3.58 -11.82 28.43
C LYS A 26 4.43 -11.32 27.25
N VAL A 27 4.27 -11.97 26.12
CA VAL A 27 4.81 -11.44 24.87
C VAL A 27 4.07 -10.11 24.68
N GLU A 28 4.71 -9.01 25.04
CA GLU A 28 4.16 -7.69 24.73
C GLU A 28 3.93 -7.66 23.22
N ALA A 29 2.69 -7.41 22.84
CA ALA A 29 2.37 -7.23 21.43
C ALA A 29 3.30 -6.14 20.87
N PRO A 30 3.88 -6.36 19.68
CA PRO A 30 4.81 -5.41 19.09
C PRO A 30 4.12 -4.03 19.01
N LYS A 31 4.75 -3.03 19.56
CA LYS A 31 4.23 -1.66 19.51
C LYS A 31 4.36 -1.17 18.08
N GLN A 32 3.22 -0.98 17.44
CA GLN A 32 3.14 -0.50 16.07
C GLN A 32 2.71 0.97 16.07
N GLU A 33 3.28 1.74 15.16
CA GLU A 33 2.97 3.16 14.96
C GLU A 33 2.60 3.39 13.49
N ARG A 34 1.55 4.18 13.29
CA ARG A 34 1.19 4.64 11.95
C ARG A 34 1.95 5.91 11.61
N VAL A 35 2.69 5.87 10.52
CA VAL A 35 3.50 6.97 10.02
C VAL A 35 2.93 7.44 8.69
N GLU A 36 2.80 8.75 8.53
CA GLU A 36 2.45 9.37 7.26
C GLU A 36 3.64 10.17 6.72
N LYS A 37 3.92 10.04 5.42
CA LYS A 37 4.93 10.81 4.71
C LYS A 37 4.30 11.47 3.49
N ASN A 38 4.63 12.74 3.26
CA ASN A 38 4.26 13.41 2.03
C ASN A 38 5.18 12.94 0.90
N LEU A 39 4.67 12.87 -0.31
CA LEU A 39 5.51 12.77 -1.50
C LEU A 39 5.93 14.16 -1.97
N VAL A 40 7.07 14.23 -2.66
CA VAL A 40 7.62 15.48 -3.17
C VAL A 40 7.86 15.34 -4.68
N PRO A 41 7.25 16.22 -5.44
CA PRO A 41 6.37 17.34 -5.09
C PRO A 41 4.98 16.87 -4.60
N PRO A 42 4.26 17.62 -3.74
CA PRO A 42 2.93 17.24 -3.25
C PRO A 42 1.85 17.34 -4.32
N LYS A 43 2.17 17.93 -5.45
CA LYS A 43 1.34 18.07 -6.64
C LYS A 43 2.18 17.76 -7.87
N ALA A 44 1.72 16.81 -8.66
CA ALA A 44 2.32 16.42 -9.91
C ALA A 44 1.31 16.55 -11.05
N GLU A 45 1.78 16.95 -12.22
CA GLU A 45 0.96 17.12 -13.40
C GLU A 45 1.68 16.57 -14.62
N VAL A 46 0.96 15.85 -15.45
CA VAL A 46 1.48 15.36 -16.72
C VAL A 46 0.44 15.56 -17.82
N THR A 47 0.87 16.14 -18.92
CA THR A 47 0.05 16.33 -20.13
C THR A 47 0.39 15.23 -21.14
N GLY A 48 -0.57 14.36 -21.39
CA GLY A 48 -0.52 13.40 -22.48
C GLY A 48 -1.18 13.94 -23.75
N LYS A 49 -1.22 13.14 -24.81
CA LYS A 49 -1.84 13.51 -26.08
C LYS A 49 -3.33 13.86 -25.95
N ASN A 50 -4.05 13.10 -25.12
CA ASN A 50 -5.50 13.16 -25.02
C ASN A 50 -5.98 13.59 -23.63
N PHE A 51 -5.08 13.64 -22.66
CA PHE A 51 -5.40 13.88 -21.25
C PHE A 51 -4.42 14.82 -20.58
N LEU A 52 -4.95 15.54 -19.61
CA LEU A 52 -4.19 16.11 -18.52
C LEU A 52 -4.49 15.31 -17.27
N VAL A 53 -3.46 14.79 -16.61
CA VAL A 53 -3.57 14.11 -15.32
C VAL A 53 -2.86 14.93 -14.25
N GLN A 54 -3.56 15.18 -13.16
CA GLN A 54 -3.02 15.86 -11.98
C GLN A 54 -3.18 14.94 -10.76
N LEU A 55 -2.11 14.76 -10.01
CA LEU A 55 -2.12 14.14 -8.69
C LEU A 55 -1.87 15.22 -7.65
N ASN A 56 -2.70 15.27 -6.61
CA ASN A 56 -2.62 16.28 -5.56
C ASN A 56 -2.62 15.63 -4.19
N ASP A 57 -1.99 16.28 -3.21
CA ASP A 57 -1.99 15.90 -1.80
C ASP A 57 -1.51 14.47 -1.58
N LEU A 58 -0.49 14.06 -2.35
CA LEU A 58 0.03 12.69 -2.29
C LEU A 58 0.72 12.43 -0.94
N LYS A 59 0.22 11.43 -0.25
CA LYS A 59 0.72 10.96 1.04
C LYS A 59 0.84 9.46 1.05
N VAL A 60 1.84 8.97 1.72
CA VAL A 60 1.96 7.54 2.01
C VAL A 60 1.72 7.30 3.48
N SER A 61 0.81 6.39 3.78
CA SER A 61 0.54 5.90 5.13
C SER A 61 1.09 4.48 5.26
N MET A 62 1.87 4.24 6.32
CA MET A 62 2.48 2.94 6.60
C MET A 62 2.44 2.65 8.10
N THR A 63 2.37 1.37 8.46
CA THR A 63 2.53 0.92 9.83
C THR A 63 3.95 0.43 10.04
N VAL A 64 4.60 0.94 11.06
CA VAL A 64 6.00 0.65 11.38
C VAL A 64 6.08 0.02 12.77
N ASP A 65 6.84 -1.05 12.90
CA ASP A 65 7.21 -1.57 14.21
C ASP A 65 8.17 -0.59 14.90
N THR A 66 7.85 -0.19 16.13
CA THR A 66 8.61 0.86 16.84
C THR A 66 9.99 0.40 17.27
N ALA A 67 10.21 -0.90 17.43
CA ALA A 67 11.49 -1.47 17.85
C ALA A 67 12.41 -1.73 16.66
N SER A 68 11.94 -2.44 15.64
CA SER A 68 12.74 -2.79 14.46
C SER A 68 12.78 -1.68 13.40
N LYS A 69 11.85 -0.72 13.47
CA LYS A 69 11.62 0.30 12.43
C LYS A 69 11.24 -0.27 11.06
N GLU A 70 10.82 -1.51 11.03
CA GLU A 70 10.38 -2.15 9.79
C GLU A 70 8.92 -1.84 9.47
N ILE A 71 8.61 -1.75 8.18
CA ILE A 71 7.23 -1.59 7.70
C ILE A 71 6.54 -2.95 7.80
N VAL A 72 5.50 -3.05 8.64
CA VAL A 72 4.80 -4.32 8.92
C VAL A 72 3.66 -4.60 7.94
N ASP A 73 2.94 -3.57 7.49
CA ASP A 73 1.84 -3.70 6.53
C ASP A 73 2.21 -3.18 5.14
N THR A 74 1.43 -3.54 4.12
CA THR A 74 1.54 -2.92 2.79
C THR A 74 1.17 -1.44 2.91
N PRO A 75 2.08 -0.50 2.58
CA PRO A 75 1.78 0.93 2.62
C PRO A 75 0.67 1.31 1.66
N SER A 76 -0.08 2.37 1.97
CA SER A 76 -1.09 2.94 1.09
C SER A 76 -0.68 4.32 0.61
N LEU A 77 -0.87 4.55 -0.70
CA LEU A 77 -0.75 5.85 -1.34
C LEU A 77 -2.13 6.51 -1.34
N ARG A 78 -2.22 7.71 -0.79
CA ARG A 78 -3.44 8.51 -0.72
C ARG A 78 -3.25 9.87 -1.34
N GLY A 79 -4.35 10.44 -1.83
CA GLY A 79 -4.38 11.75 -2.45
C GLY A 79 -5.61 11.92 -3.31
N ASN A 80 -5.51 12.81 -4.29
CA ASN A 80 -6.56 13.04 -5.27
C ASN A 80 -5.99 12.90 -6.68
N ILE A 81 -6.77 12.29 -7.56
CA ILE A 81 -6.46 12.23 -8.98
C ILE A 81 -7.52 12.98 -9.76
N LYS A 82 -7.07 13.86 -10.66
CA LYS A 82 -7.92 14.62 -11.56
C LYS A 82 -7.51 14.34 -12.99
N ILE A 83 -8.48 14.04 -13.84
CA ILE A 83 -8.28 13.73 -15.26
C ILE A 83 -9.15 14.67 -16.07
N THR A 84 -8.54 15.36 -17.03
CA THR A 84 -9.22 16.27 -17.95
C THR A 84 -9.11 15.74 -19.37
N ASN A 85 -10.22 15.68 -20.08
CA ASN A 85 -10.27 15.33 -21.50
C ASN A 85 -9.78 16.51 -22.35
N GLN A 86 -8.67 16.33 -23.03
CA GLN A 86 -8.09 17.34 -23.94
C GLN A 86 -8.45 17.08 -25.43
N THR A 87 -9.26 16.07 -25.71
CA THR A 87 -9.69 15.76 -27.07
C THR A 87 -10.91 16.59 -27.47
N GLN A 88 -11.23 16.57 -28.77
CA GLN A 88 -12.47 17.16 -29.31
C GLN A 88 -13.65 16.19 -29.26
N GLY A 89 -13.44 14.95 -28.83
CA GLY A 89 -14.44 13.88 -28.74
C GLY A 89 -14.77 13.51 -27.29
N LEU A 90 -15.73 12.59 -27.16
CA LEU A 90 -16.04 11.96 -25.88
C LEU A 90 -14.92 10.99 -25.49
N LEU A 91 -14.67 10.93 -24.19
CA LEU A 91 -13.69 10.05 -23.60
C LEU A 91 -14.34 9.23 -22.49
N ASP A 92 -14.37 7.93 -22.65
CA ASP A 92 -14.90 7.01 -21.64
C ASP A 92 -13.74 6.26 -20.99
N ILE A 93 -13.41 6.64 -19.74
CA ILE A 93 -12.32 6.02 -18.98
C ILE A 93 -12.77 4.69 -18.43
N GLN A 94 -12.09 3.62 -18.81
CA GLN A 94 -12.41 2.24 -18.41
C GLN A 94 -11.56 1.77 -17.22
N ALA A 95 -10.31 2.17 -17.18
CA ALA A 95 -9.40 1.81 -16.09
C ALA A 95 -8.28 2.82 -15.93
N VAL A 96 -7.81 2.93 -14.69
CA VAL A 96 -6.57 3.63 -14.34
C VAL A 96 -5.76 2.71 -13.45
N THR A 97 -4.49 2.55 -13.76
CA THR A 97 -3.54 1.79 -12.94
C THR A 97 -2.29 2.62 -12.66
N LEU A 98 -1.67 2.38 -11.51
CA LEU A 98 -0.41 3.01 -11.14
C LEU A 98 0.68 1.95 -11.11
N GLU A 99 1.83 2.30 -11.66
CA GLU A 99 3.07 1.53 -11.55
C GLU A 99 4.15 2.40 -10.93
N TYR A 100 4.93 1.85 -10.03
CA TYR A 100 5.97 2.57 -9.30
C TYR A 100 7.33 2.21 -9.88
N LEU A 101 8.14 3.22 -10.21
CA LEU A 101 9.41 3.04 -10.88
C LEU A 101 10.57 3.56 -10.03
N ASP A 102 11.69 2.86 -10.09
CA ASP A 102 12.96 3.28 -9.51
C ASP A 102 13.67 4.35 -10.36
N GLU A 103 14.87 4.78 -9.94
CA GLU A 103 15.67 5.77 -10.67
C GLU A 103 16.08 5.29 -12.07
N ALA A 104 16.24 3.96 -12.24
CA ALA A 104 16.56 3.37 -13.54
C ALA A 104 15.31 3.19 -14.43
N GLY A 105 14.13 3.56 -13.95
CA GLY A 105 12.86 3.37 -14.64
C GLY A 105 12.35 1.92 -14.64
N LYS A 106 12.84 1.07 -13.73
CA LYS A 106 12.37 -0.29 -13.57
C LYS A 106 11.19 -0.33 -12.62
N PRO A 107 10.18 -1.18 -12.90
CA PRO A 107 9.07 -1.39 -11.99
C PRO A 107 9.56 -1.93 -10.62
N ILE A 108 9.05 -1.31 -9.57
CA ILE A 108 9.26 -1.75 -8.20
C ILE A 108 8.21 -2.81 -7.90
N ALA A 109 8.63 -4.07 -7.82
CA ALA A 109 7.73 -5.19 -7.61
C ALA A 109 7.20 -5.25 -6.16
N TYR A 110 5.98 -5.73 -6.03
CA TYR A 110 5.40 -6.15 -4.76
C TYR A 110 6.03 -7.46 -4.30
N THR A 111 6.12 -7.65 -2.99
CA THR A 111 6.46 -8.96 -2.42
C THR A 111 5.23 -9.88 -2.46
N PRO A 112 5.41 -11.21 -2.34
CA PRO A 112 4.29 -12.14 -2.38
C PRO A 112 3.21 -11.89 -1.29
N GLU A 113 3.59 -11.27 -0.19
CA GLU A 113 2.71 -10.99 0.95
C GLU A 113 1.96 -9.67 0.81
N GLU A 114 2.32 -8.83 -0.16
CA GLU A 114 1.73 -7.52 -0.34
C GLU A 114 0.46 -7.59 -1.18
N LYS A 115 -0.53 -6.80 -0.79
CA LYS A 115 -1.77 -6.65 -1.55
C LYS A 115 -1.58 -5.60 -2.63
N ILE A 116 -2.04 -5.91 -3.83
CA ILE A 116 -2.07 -4.97 -4.95
C ILE A 116 -3.50 -4.51 -5.14
N SER A 117 -3.73 -3.19 -5.14
CA SER A 117 -5.04 -2.61 -5.46
C SER A 117 -4.97 -1.79 -6.75
N LYS A 118 -6.07 -1.82 -7.48
CA LYS A 118 -6.26 -0.94 -8.64
C LYS A 118 -6.87 0.37 -8.16
N VAL A 119 -6.57 1.45 -8.86
CA VAL A 119 -7.28 2.71 -8.66
C VAL A 119 -8.71 2.51 -9.14
N SER A 120 -9.67 2.70 -8.24
CA SER A 120 -11.11 2.53 -8.53
C SER A 120 -11.86 3.84 -8.27
N PRO A 121 -11.63 4.88 -9.03
CA PRO A 121 -12.41 6.11 -8.92
C PRO A 121 -13.70 5.98 -9.71
N PHE A 122 -14.61 6.92 -9.49
CA PHE A 122 -15.86 7.03 -10.23
C PHE A 122 -15.58 7.61 -11.61
N TRP A 123 -15.22 6.74 -12.54
CA TRP A 123 -15.00 7.15 -13.92
C TRP A 123 -16.33 7.35 -14.63
N LYS A 124 -16.40 8.35 -15.45
CA LYS A 124 -17.53 8.66 -16.31
C LYS A 124 -17.04 9.03 -17.69
N THR A 125 -17.95 9.03 -18.66
CA THR A 125 -17.69 9.58 -19.97
C THR A 125 -17.47 11.10 -19.85
N LEU A 126 -16.32 11.59 -20.30
CA LEU A 126 -15.95 12.99 -20.29
C LEU A 126 -16.20 13.63 -21.66
N LYS A 127 -16.87 14.76 -21.69
CA LYS A 127 -16.96 15.63 -22.86
C LYS A 127 -15.65 16.36 -23.11
N PRO A 128 -15.44 16.94 -24.32
CA PRO A 128 -14.30 17.83 -24.59
C PRO A 128 -14.13 18.90 -23.49
N GLY A 129 -12.94 18.99 -22.92
CA GLY A 129 -12.63 19.93 -21.84
C GLY A 129 -13.20 19.59 -20.47
N GLU A 130 -14.05 18.55 -20.36
CA GLU A 130 -14.59 18.12 -19.07
C GLU A 130 -13.53 17.41 -18.24
N MET A 131 -13.66 17.55 -16.90
CA MET A 131 -12.80 16.89 -15.96
C MET A 131 -13.57 15.97 -15.02
N THR A 132 -12.88 14.96 -14.50
CA THR A 132 -13.33 14.16 -13.35
C THR A 132 -12.25 14.15 -12.27
N GLU A 133 -12.67 14.09 -11.03
CA GLU A 133 -11.80 14.02 -9.87
C GLU A 133 -12.25 12.89 -8.96
N GLY A 134 -11.30 12.19 -8.37
CA GLY A 134 -11.57 11.10 -7.44
C GLY A 134 -10.47 10.99 -6.38
N SER A 135 -10.83 10.39 -5.24
CA SER A 135 -9.86 10.05 -4.22
C SER A 135 -8.98 8.92 -4.69
N LEU A 136 -7.69 9.09 -4.48
CA LEU A 136 -6.69 8.05 -4.67
C LEU A 136 -6.48 7.35 -3.32
N ASP A 137 -6.77 6.06 -3.25
CA ASP A 137 -6.41 5.19 -2.12
C ASP A 137 -6.02 3.83 -2.70
N THR A 138 -4.73 3.61 -2.82
CA THR A 138 -4.15 2.41 -3.45
C THR A 138 -2.92 1.98 -2.67
N THR A 139 -2.42 0.78 -2.93
CA THR A 139 -1.21 0.27 -2.27
C THR A 139 0.05 0.70 -3.01
N ILE A 140 1.17 0.70 -2.29
CA ILE A 140 2.50 0.95 -2.81
C ILE A 140 3.48 -0.08 -2.22
N PRO A 141 4.43 -0.64 -3.01
CA PRO A 141 5.35 -1.66 -2.50
C PRO A 141 6.21 -1.16 -1.34
N LYS A 142 6.42 -1.97 -0.30
CA LYS A 142 7.32 -1.65 0.83
C LYS A 142 8.72 -1.28 0.37
N THR A 143 9.18 -1.94 -0.69
CA THR A 143 10.51 -1.73 -1.28
C THR A 143 10.69 -0.32 -1.87
N ALA A 144 9.60 0.38 -2.19
CA ALA A 144 9.63 1.77 -2.65
C ALA A 144 10.20 2.74 -1.59
N PHE A 145 10.07 2.37 -0.29
CA PHE A 145 10.56 3.19 0.83
C PHE A 145 11.92 2.75 1.35
N LYS A 146 12.37 1.56 1.00
CA LYS A 146 13.71 1.09 1.31
C LYS A 146 14.70 1.82 0.38
N ALA A 147 15.68 2.51 0.98
CA ALA A 147 16.70 3.26 0.26
C ALA A 147 16.18 4.40 -0.65
N LYS A 148 14.98 4.92 -0.36
CA LYS A 148 14.34 5.97 -1.20
C LYS A 148 14.24 5.56 -2.69
N ASN A 149 13.87 4.32 -2.93
CA ASN A 149 13.90 3.70 -4.26
C ASN A 149 12.84 4.25 -5.23
N LEU A 150 11.73 4.80 -4.72
CA LEU A 150 10.70 5.41 -5.55
C LEU A 150 11.23 6.68 -6.23
N SER A 151 11.19 6.72 -7.54
CA SER A 151 11.58 7.88 -8.35
C SER A 151 10.45 8.43 -9.21
N LYS A 152 9.55 7.55 -9.69
CA LYS A 152 8.46 7.94 -10.59
C LYS A 152 7.21 7.11 -10.32
N ILE A 153 6.05 7.72 -10.57
CA ILE A 153 4.76 7.04 -10.65
C ILE A 153 4.30 7.10 -12.10
N GLN A 154 4.12 5.93 -12.69
CA GLN A 154 3.54 5.81 -14.03
C GLN A 154 2.03 5.62 -13.92
N VAL A 155 1.27 6.40 -14.67
CA VAL A 155 -0.19 6.33 -14.71
C VAL A 155 -0.62 5.79 -16.07
N ASP A 156 -1.28 4.64 -16.05
CA ASP A 156 -1.83 4.02 -17.24
C ASP A 156 -3.35 4.23 -17.28
N LEU A 157 -3.83 4.80 -18.38
CA LEU A 157 -5.26 4.98 -18.64
C LEU A 157 -5.73 4.10 -19.79
N VAL A 158 -6.80 3.36 -19.55
CA VAL A 158 -7.53 2.63 -20.60
C VAL A 158 -8.86 3.33 -20.87
N TYR A 159 -9.13 3.67 -22.11
CA TYR A 159 -10.31 4.45 -22.46
C TYR A 159 -10.89 4.10 -23.84
N VAL A 160 -12.14 4.49 -24.09
CA VAL A 160 -12.85 4.47 -25.37
C VAL A 160 -13.01 5.93 -25.80
N PRO A 161 -12.91 6.38 -27.05
CA PRO A 161 -13.47 5.72 -28.23
C PRO A 161 -12.54 4.75 -28.95
N SER A 162 -13.16 3.97 -29.84
CA SER A 162 -12.50 2.99 -30.69
C SER A 162 -11.56 3.64 -31.72
N PRO A 163 -10.35 3.07 -31.96
CA PRO A 163 -9.90 1.87 -31.28
C PRO A 163 -9.58 2.12 -29.82
N LEU A 164 -9.72 1.07 -28.98
CA LEU A 164 -9.22 1.10 -27.61
C LEU A 164 -7.73 1.51 -27.64
N SER A 165 -7.38 2.54 -26.88
CA SER A 165 -6.00 2.98 -26.77
C SER A 165 -5.56 3.03 -25.31
N ARG A 166 -4.25 2.89 -25.10
CA ARG A 166 -3.62 2.99 -23.79
C ARG A 166 -2.64 4.13 -23.79
N ASP A 167 -2.85 5.09 -22.92
CA ASP A 167 -1.88 6.14 -22.66
C ASP A 167 -1.17 5.86 -21.34
N THR A 168 0.14 5.90 -21.37
CA THR A 168 1.01 5.78 -20.21
C THR A 168 1.61 7.13 -19.89
N LEU A 169 1.33 7.62 -18.68
CA LEU A 169 1.80 8.90 -18.21
C LEU A 169 2.68 8.67 -16.98
N THR A 170 3.87 9.23 -16.98
CA THR A 170 4.84 9.03 -15.91
C THR A 170 5.07 10.34 -15.15
N LEU A 171 4.90 10.29 -13.84
CA LEU A 171 5.14 11.39 -12.93
C LEU A 171 6.40 11.10 -12.10
N ALA A 172 7.24 12.13 -11.93
CA ALA A 172 8.41 12.02 -11.07
C ALA A 172 8.03 12.35 -9.63
N GLU A 173 8.20 11.37 -8.74
CA GLU A 173 7.88 11.47 -7.31
C GLU A 173 8.99 10.83 -6.49
N LYS A 174 9.39 11.49 -5.41
CA LYS A 174 10.41 11.00 -4.48
C LYS A 174 9.88 10.93 -3.07
N VAL A 175 10.44 10.01 -2.29
CA VAL A 175 10.20 9.93 -0.85
C VAL A 175 11.23 10.80 -0.13
N GLU A 176 10.78 11.70 0.76
CA GLU A 176 11.63 12.47 1.67
C GLU A 176 12.14 11.65 2.86
#